data_365dab5614187fe6f1e759bf5cad33ad
#
_entry.id   365dab5614187fe6f1e759bf5cad33ad
#
_cell.length_a   1.000
_cell.length_b   1.000
_cell.length_c   1.000
_cell.angle_alpha   90.00
_cell.angle_beta   90.00
_cell.angle_gamma   90.00
#
_symmetry.space_group_name_H-M   'P 1'
#
loop_
_entity.id
_entity.type
_entity.pdbx_description
1 polymer ?
#
loop_
_entity_poly.entity_id
_entity_poly.type
_entity_poly.pdbx_seq_one_letter_code
_entity_poly.pdbx_strand_id
1 'polypeptide(L)'
;MKKIFIMSIAASVVTLLALGCNQAPIEDVIMELAKKNSTSPANNGGDNGGYGTVIPGDGNGTGTVTPPPTPNPVVFKMVFAGDTVLGGKVKDAVITYGAGSYQFPFLYAATYLKAADLAFLNLESVITDQGTASGDSSLRADPAAVSGLTYAGIDIVSVANDHAFDYGRTGFENS
;
A
#
# COMPACT_ATOMS: atom_id res chain seq x y z
N MET A 1 -22.32 -0.83 -0.94
CA MET A 1 -21.74 -1.92 -1.72
C MET A 1 -20.21 -1.79 -1.93
N LYS A 2 -19.63 -0.59 -2.19
CA LYS A 2 -18.15 -0.45 -2.36
C LYS A 2 -17.32 -0.87 -1.14
N LYS A 3 -17.77 -0.57 0.08
CA LYS A 3 -17.03 -0.90 1.32
C LYS A 3 -16.87 -2.41 1.56
N ILE A 4 -17.88 -3.22 1.21
CA ILE A 4 -17.85 -4.68 1.42
C ILE A 4 -16.89 -5.35 0.44
N PHE A 5 -16.80 -4.85 -0.80
CA PHE A 5 -15.89 -5.37 -1.81
C PHE A 5 -14.41 -5.07 -1.47
N ILE A 6 -14.12 -3.87 -0.98
CA ILE A 6 -12.77 -3.44 -0.55
C ILE A 6 -12.31 -4.27 0.66
N MET A 7 -13.18 -4.51 1.65
CA MET A 7 -12.85 -5.38 2.80
C MET A 7 -12.60 -6.84 2.37
N SER A 8 -13.34 -7.35 1.36
CA SER A 8 -13.14 -8.72 0.89
C SER A 8 -11.79 -8.89 0.18
N ILE A 9 -11.36 -7.92 -0.63
CA ILE A 9 -10.06 -7.94 -1.30
C ILE A 9 -8.93 -7.78 -0.27
N ALA A 10 -9.05 -6.84 0.65
CA ALA A 10 -8.07 -6.64 1.72
C ALA A 10 -7.95 -7.91 2.59
N ALA A 11 -9.05 -8.52 3.00
CA ALA A 11 -9.05 -9.75 3.79
C ALA A 11 -8.41 -10.92 3.03
N SER A 12 -8.66 -11.04 1.72
CA SER A 12 -8.08 -12.12 0.90
C SER A 12 -6.57 -11.96 0.70
N VAL A 13 -6.10 -10.75 0.43
CA VAL A 13 -4.66 -10.44 0.29
C VAL A 13 -3.93 -10.65 1.60
N VAL A 14 -4.53 -10.25 2.71
CA VAL A 14 -3.98 -10.41 4.06
C VAL A 14 -3.87 -11.87 4.48
N THR A 15 -4.85 -12.70 4.18
CA THR A 15 -4.80 -14.13 4.51
C THR A 15 -3.68 -14.83 3.73
N LEU A 16 -3.37 -14.39 2.52
CA LEU A 16 -2.29 -14.97 1.72
C LEU A 16 -0.89 -14.54 2.22
N LEU A 17 -0.72 -13.29 2.66
CA LEU A 17 0.52 -12.80 3.25
C LEU A 17 0.83 -13.44 4.62
N ALA A 18 -0.21 -13.80 5.40
CA ALA A 18 -0.05 -14.40 6.73
C ALA A 18 0.41 -15.87 6.69
N LEU A 19 0.29 -16.56 5.55
CA LEU A 19 0.63 -17.98 5.44
C LEU A 19 2.10 -18.27 5.12
N GLY A 20 2.94 -17.28 4.83
CA GLY A 20 4.29 -17.48 4.33
C GLY A 20 5.46 -16.87 5.09
N CYS A 21 5.26 -15.88 5.95
CA CYS A 21 6.34 -15.22 6.66
C CYS A 21 5.91 -14.77 8.06
N ASN A 22 6.85 -14.74 8.99
CA ASN A 22 6.71 -14.20 10.34
C ASN A 22 6.52 -12.67 10.29
N GLN A 23 5.44 -12.22 9.62
CA GLN A 23 5.09 -10.82 9.38
C GLN A 23 4.14 -10.33 10.46
N ALA A 24 4.23 -9.04 10.79
CA ALA A 24 3.35 -8.39 11.75
C ALA A 24 1.86 -8.59 11.39
N PRO A 25 0.96 -8.71 12.40
CA PRO A 25 -0.48 -8.73 12.16
C PRO A 25 -0.92 -7.53 11.31
N ILE A 26 -1.95 -7.72 10.49
CA ILE A 26 -2.43 -6.65 9.58
C ILE A 26 -2.85 -5.39 10.34
N GLU A 27 -3.35 -5.59 11.56
CA GLU A 27 -3.71 -4.50 12.45
C GLU A 27 -2.53 -3.58 12.73
N ASP A 28 -1.32 -4.15 12.86
CA ASP A 28 -0.09 -3.38 13.08
C ASP A 28 0.32 -2.62 11.82
N VAL A 29 0.15 -3.21 10.63
CA VAL A 29 0.40 -2.54 9.35
C VAL A 29 -0.59 -1.39 9.14
N ILE A 30 -1.89 -1.61 9.42
CA ILE A 30 -2.92 -0.56 9.33
C ILE A 30 -2.64 0.55 10.35
N MET A 31 -2.23 0.20 11.57
CA MET A 31 -1.87 1.18 12.60
C MET A 31 -0.64 2.00 12.22
N GLU A 32 0.36 1.39 11.61
CA GLU A 32 1.56 2.09 11.14
C GLU A 32 1.26 3.02 9.97
N LEU A 33 0.42 2.60 9.01
CA LEU A 33 -0.08 3.44 7.92
C LEU A 33 -0.92 4.60 8.45
N ALA A 34 -1.75 4.38 9.47
CA ALA A 34 -2.53 5.44 10.12
C ALA A 34 -1.63 6.46 10.83
N LYS A 35 -0.54 6.03 11.49
CA LYS A 35 0.47 6.91 12.08
C LYS A 35 1.19 7.75 11.04
N LYS A 36 1.60 7.15 9.91
CA LYS A 36 2.26 7.85 8.80
C LYS A 36 1.38 9.01 8.28
N ASN A 37 0.06 8.82 8.25
CA ASN A 37 -0.88 9.84 7.82
C ASN A 37 -1.16 10.93 8.88
N SER A 38 -0.99 10.63 10.16
CA SER A 38 -1.18 11.61 11.24
C SER A 38 -0.02 12.60 11.39
N THR A 39 1.13 12.35 10.73
CA THR A 39 2.31 13.23 10.72
C THR A 39 2.35 14.21 9.55
N SER A 40 1.31 14.25 8.70
CA SER A 40 1.17 15.33 7.71
C SER A 40 0.97 16.67 8.44
N PRO A 41 1.67 17.77 8.06
CA PRO A 41 1.60 19.01 8.81
C PRO A 41 0.16 19.51 8.84
N ALA A 42 -0.43 19.46 10.03
CA ALA A 42 -1.73 20.04 10.30
C ALA A 42 -1.67 21.52 9.97
N ASN A 43 -2.56 21.94 9.07
CA ASN A 43 -2.87 23.35 8.88
C ASN A 43 -3.28 23.93 10.22
N ASN A 44 -2.51 24.89 10.76
CA ASN A 44 -2.77 25.57 12.02
C ASN A 44 -4.08 26.35 11.96
N GLY A 45 -5.18 25.71 12.30
CA GLY A 45 -6.47 26.31 12.58
C GLY A 45 -6.89 25.87 13.98
N GLY A 46 -6.79 26.80 14.90
CA GLY A 46 -7.06 26.76 16.33
C GLY A 46 -7.84 25.58 16.87
N ASP A 47 -7.14 24.79 17.64
CA ASP A 47 -7.69 23.80 18.53
C ASP A 47 -8.42 24.51 19.69
N ASN A 48 -9.68 24.15 19.90
CA ASN A 48 -10.32 24.24 21.19
C ASN A 48 -11.12 22.96 21.41
N GLY A 49 -10.44 21.94 21.90
CA GLY A 49 -11.03 20.75 22.49
C GLY A 49 -11.82 21.13 23.75
N GLY A 50 -12.98 21.75 23.57
CA GLY A 50 -13.92 22.06 24.64
C GLY A 50 -14.71 20.82 24.99
N TYR A 51 -14.29 20.05 26.00
CA TYR A 51 -15.24 19.29 26.79
C TYR A 51 -16.28 20.30 27.33
N GLY A 52 -17.53 20.14 26.90
CA GLY A 52 -18.61 20.97 27.36
C GLY A 52 -18.69 20.97 28.88
N THR A 53 -18.29 22.08 29.50
CA THR A 53 -18.53 22.32 30.93
C THR A 53 -20.03 22.45 31.10
N VAL A 54 -20.64 21.49 31.79
CA VAL A 54 -22.01 21.64 32.27
C VAL A 54 -22.00 22.72 33.32
N ILE A 55 -22.47 23.91 32.96
CA ILE A 55 -22.77 24.98 33.94
C ILE A 55 -24.10 24.59 34.58
N PRO A 56 -24.20 24.44 35.92
CA PRO A 56 -25.48 24.29 36.58
C PRO A 56 -26.30 25.55 36.36
N GLY A 57 -27.34 25.47 35.54
CA GLY A 57 -28.26 26.58 35.33
C GLY A 57 -29.18 26.74 36.53
N ASP A 58 -29.36 27.97 36.96
CA ASP A 58 -30.48 28.41 37.77
C ASP A 58 -31.79 28.07 37.02
N GLY A 59 -32.61 27.29 37.64
CA GLY A 59 -33.77 26.53 37.20
C GLY A 59 -34.83 27.17 36.30
N ASN A 60 -34.51 27.89 35.24
CA ASN A 60 -35.50 28.33 34.24
C ASN A 60 -34.89 28.69 32.87
N GLY A 61 -34.04 27.86 32.27
CA GLY A 61 -33.50 28.08 30.95
C GLY A 61 -33.74 26.87 30.07
N THR A 62 -34.41 27.04 28.93
CA THR A 62 -34.37 26.15 27.80
C THR A 62 -32.93 26.07 27.28
N GLY A 63 -32.12 25.24 27.90
CA GLY A 63 -30.74 25.01 27.48
C GLY A 63 -30.74 24.38 26.08
N THR A 64 -30.36 25.17 25.09
CA THR A 64 -30.06 24.69 23.76
C THR A 64 -28.81 23.81 23.84
N VAL A 65 -29.01 22.52 23.86
CA VAL A 65 -27.88 21.56 23.77
C VAL A 65 -27.36 21.64 22.33
N THR A 66 -26.27 22.34 22.13
CA THR A 66 -25.56 22.24 20.83
C THR A 66 -25.00 20.83 20.71
N PRO A 67 -25.36 20.06 19.66
CA PRO A 67 -24.78 18.77 19.46
C PRO A 67 -23.27 18.90 19.29
N PRO A 68 -22.47 17.92 19.76
CA PRO A 68 -21.04 17.96 19.59
C PRO A 68 -20.71 18.06 18.09
N PRO A 69 -19.63 18.78 17.72
CA PRO A 69 -19.24 18.94 16.32
C PRO A 69 -19.07 17.56 15.69
N THR A 70 -19.72 17.34 14.56
CA THR A 70 -19.55 16.13 13.77
C THR A 70 -18.07 16.04 13.35
N PRO A 71 -17.37 14.94 13.66
CA PRO A 71 -15.99 14.80 13.24
C PRO A 71 -15.90 14.89 11.71
N ASN A 72 -14.94 15.67 11.23
CA ASN A 72 -14.69 15.75 9.79
C ASN A 72 -14.39 14.35 9.22
N PRO A 73 -14.99 13.98 8.09
CA PRO A 73 -14.73 12.69 7.49
C PRO A 73 -13.24 12.57 7.11
N VAL A 74 -12.57 11.54 7.61
CA VAL A 74 -11.23 11.18 7.16
C VAL A 74 -11.37 10.50 5.80
N VAL A 75 -10.77 11.08 4.75
CA VAL A 75 -10.73 10.50 3.41
C VAL A 75 -9.42 9.74 3.27
N PHE A 76 -9.51 8.42 3.11
CA PHE A 76 -8.37 7.54 2.85
C PHE A 76 -8.34 7.18 1.36
N LYS A 77 -7.23 7.48 0.69
CA LYS A 77 -7.05 7.26 -0.75
C LYS A 77 -6.26 5.98 -0.98
N MET A 78 -6.84 5.06 -1.75
CA MET A 78 -6.17 3.84 -2.16
C MET A 78 -6.03 3.81 -3.68
N VAL A 79 -4.86 3.39 -4.16
CA VAL A 79 -4.61 3.12 -5.58
C VAL A 79 -4.33 1.64 -5.74
N PHE A 80 -5.04 1.02 -6.70
CA PHE A 80 -4.83 -0.36 -7.11
C PHE A 80 -4.33 -0.35 -8.55
N ALA A 81 -3.11 -0.82 -8.76
CA ALA A 81 -2.57 -1.05 -10.08
C ALA A 81 -2.73 -2.53 -10.47
N GLY A 82 -2.65 -2.83 -11.74
CA GLY A 82 -2.69 -4.18 -12.28
C GLY A 82 -1.34 -4.87 -12.22
N ASP A 83 -1.12 -5.75 -13.22
CA ASP A 83 0.06 -6.57 -13.35
C ASP A 83 1.29 -5.72 -13.61
N THR A 84 2.30 -5.96 -12.79
CA THR A 84 3.59 -5.26 -12.87
C THR A 84 4.69 -6.27 -13.11
N VAL A 85 5.19 -6.29 -14.34
CA VAL A 85 6.32 -7.11 -14.76
C VAL A 85 7.59 -6.26 -14.70
N LEU A 86 8.60 -6.72 -13.96
CA LEU A 86 9.93 -6.07 -13.86
C LEU A 86 11.05 -6.93 -14.44
N GLY A 87 10.69 -8.13 -14.90
CA GLY A 87 11.57 -9.08 -15.59
C GLY A 87 11.46 -9.00 -17.13
N GLY A 88 12.07 -9.96 -17.81
CA GLY A 88 11.98 -10.14 -19.26
C GLY A 88 12.29 -8.85 -20.04
N LYS A 89 11.44 -8.50 -21.01
CA LYS A 89 11.61 -7.30 -21.85
C LYS A 89 11.63 -5.99 -21.08
N VAL A 90 10.99 -5.92 -19.91
CA VAL A 90 11.02 -4.71 -19.07
C VAL A 90 12.43 -4.54 -18.48
N LYS A 91 13.07 -5.61 -18.04
CA LYS A 91 14.48 -5.58 -17.60
C LYS A 91 15.39 -5.10 -18.74
N ASP A 92 15.18 -5.59 -19.96
CA ASP A 92 15.95 -5.15 -21.13
C ASP A 92 15.77 -3.64 -21.39
N ALA A 93 14.55 -3.14 -21.26
CA ALA A 93 14.25 -1.71 -21.38
C ALA A 93 14.89 -0.89 -20.25
N VAL A 94 14.89 -1.38 -19.01
CA VAL A 94 15.57 -0.75 -17.87
C VAL A 94 17.07 -0.61 -18.17
N ILE A 95 17.71 -1.64 -18.72
CA ILE A 95 19.12 -1.61 -19.09
C ILE A 95 19.36 -0.62 -20.25
N THR A 96 18.55 -0.73 -21.31
CA THR A 96 18.79 -0.04 -22.58
C THR A 96 18.43 1.46 -22.49
N TYR A 97 17.31 1.79 -21.85
CA TYR A 97 16.76 3.15 -21.84
C TYR A 97 16.79 3.80 -20.45
N GLY A 98 16.82 2.98 -19.40
CA GLY A 98 16.84 3.43 -18.01
C GLY A 98 18.23 3.49 -17.39
N ALA A 99 19.30 3.22 -18.16
CA ALA A 99 20.68 3.13 -17.68
C ALA A 99 20.82 2.18 -16.46
N GLY A 100 20.05 1.11 -16.44
CA GLY A 100 20.02 0.12 -15.35
C GLY A 100 19.17 0.52 -14.15
N SER A 101 18.52 1.69 -14.16
CA SER A 101 17.69 2.15 -13.04
C SER A 101 16.28 1.59 -13.12
N TYR A 102 15.85 0.83 -12.14
CA TYR A 102 14.48 0.34 -12.00
C TYR A 102 13.46 1.42 -11.64
N GLN A 103 13.87 2.67 -11.43
CA GLN A 103 12.95 3.80 -11.37
C GLN A 103 12.31 4.10 -12.73
N PHE A 104 13.02 3.73 -13.84
CA PHE A 104 12.62 4.04 -15.21
C PHE A 104 11.18 3.62 -15.55
N PRO A 105 10.70 2.39 -15.27
CA PRO A 105 9.33 1.99 -15.55
C PRO A 105 8.26 2.82 -14.82
N PHE A 106 8.62 3.45 -13.72
CA PHE A 106 7.70 4.15 -12.83
C PHE A 106 7.73 5.68 -12.97
N LEU A 107 8.57 6.26 -13.83
CA LEU A 107 8.77 7.71 -13.92
C LEU A 107 7.48 8.51 -14.04
N TYR A 108 6.51 8.01 -14.83
CA TYR A 108 5.23 8.69 -15.02
C TYR A 108 4.17 8.27 -13.99
N ALA A 109 4.21 7.04 -13.52
CA ALA A 109 3.21 6.50 -12.59
C ALA A 109 3.49 6.92 -11.14
N ALA A 110 4.75 7.12 -10.76
CA ALA A 110 5.16 7.37 -9.38
C ALA A 110 4.44 8.56 -8.73
N THR A 111 4.14 9.61 -9.47
CA THR A 111 3.42 10.78 -8.93
C THR A 111 2.01 10.42 -8.47
N TYR A 112 1.31 9.57 -9.22
CA TYR A 112 -0.05 9.13 -8.89
C TYR A 112 -0.04 8.12 -7.75
N LEU A 113 0.90 7.18 -7.77
CA LEU A 113 1.05 6.15 -6.75
C LEU A 113 1.38 6.77 -5.38
N LYS A 114 2.35 7.68 -5.33
CA LYS A 114 2.75 8.41 -4.11
C LYS A 114 1.68 9.35 -3.55
N ALA A 115 0.72 9.77 -4.36
CA ALA A 115 -0.39 10.62 -3.92
C ALA A 115 -1.50 9.84 -3.19
N ALA A 116 -1.41 8.52 -3.14
CA ALA A 116 -2.28 7.66 -2.37
C ALA A 116 -1.77 7.48 -0.94
N ASP A 117 -2.69 7.18 -0.03
CA ASP A 117 -2.37 6.75 1.33
C ASP A 117 -1.95 5.28 1.36
N LEU A 118 -2.37 4.51 0.33
CA LEU A 118 -1.95 3.14 0.10
C LEU A 118 -1.96 2.83 -1.39
N ALA A 119 -0.83 2.33 -1.90
CA ALA A 119 -0.67 1.87 -3.28
C ALA A 119 -0.41 0.36 -3.31
N PHE A 120 -1.23 -0.35 -4.06
CA PHE A 120 -1.19 -1.81 -4.24
C PHE A 120 -1.00 -2.17 -5.71
N LEU A 121 -0.22 -3.22 -5.98
CA LEU A 121 -0.12 -3.82 -7.32
C LEU A 121 0.02 -5.35 -7.28
N ASN A 122 -0.22 -6.00 -8.41
CA ASN A 122 0.15 -7.40 -8.63
C ASN A 122 1.57 -7.47 -9.19
N LEU A 123 2.49 -8.10 -8.45
CA LEU A 123 3.88 -8.28 -8.87
C LEU A 123 4.01 -9.63 -9.59
N GLU A 124 3.97 -9.61 -10.90
CA GLU A 124 4.05 -10.84 -11.71
C GLU A 124 5.46 -11.39 -11.89
N SER A 125 6.49 -10.62 -11.62
CA SER A 125 7.86 -11.10 -11.69
C SER A 125 8.36 -11.57 -10.34
N VAL A 126 8.96 -12.74 -10.28
CA VAL A 126 9.75 -13.17 -9.11
C VAL A 126 10.99 -12.28 -8.99
N ILE A 127 11.16 -11.59 -7.88
CA ILE A 127 12.34 -10.74 -7.61
C ILE A 127 13.39 -11.59 -6.90
N THR A 128 14.28 -12.20 -7.64
CA THR A 128 15.25 -13.16 -7.08
C THR A 128 16.49 -13.32 -7.96
N ASP A 129 17.60 -13.67 -7.35
CA ASP A 129 18.79 -14.20 -8.00
C ASP A 129 18.91 -15.74 -7.84
N GLN A 130 17.95 -16.36 -7.13
CA GLN A 130 17.93 -17.78 -6.77
C GLN A 130 16.96 -18.59 -7.65
N GLY A 131 17.10 -19.92 -7.56
CA GLY A 131 16.20 -20.84 -8.25
C GLY A 131 16.53 -21.06 -9.72
N THR A 132 15.78 -21.97 -10.33
CA THR A 132 15.93 -22.36 -11.74
C THR A 132 14.62 -22.11 -12.47
N ALA A 133 14.67 -21.50 -13.66
CA ALA A 133 13.50 -21.25 -14.48
C ALA A 133 12.71 -22.54 -14.76
N SER A 134 11.39 -22.47 -14.61
CA SER A 134 10.47 -23.57 -14.85
C SER A 134 10.11 -23.75 -16.33
N GLY A 135 10.34 -22.72 -17.16
CA GLY A 135 10.05 -22.72 -18.59
C GLY A 135 10.49 -21.43 -19.29
N ASP A 136 10.25 -21.37 -20.61
CA ASP A 136 10.71 -20.26 -21.46
C ASP A 136 9.99 -18.93 -21.17
N SER A 137 8.80 -18.97 -20.59
CA SER A 137 8.01 -17.79 -20.21
C SER A 137 8.27 -17.31 -18.78
N SER A 138 9.26 -17.90 -18.09
CA SER A 138 9.58 -17.54 -16.70
C SER A 138 10.01 -16.07 -16.57
N LEU A 139 9.37 -15.36 -15.65
CA LEU A 139 9.59 -13.94 -15.40
C LEU A 139 10.44 -13.73 -14.14
N ARG A 140 11.66 -13.23 -14.32
CA ARG A 140 12.56 -12.89 -13.22
C ARG A 140 13.01 -11.45 -13.30
N ALA A 141 12.79 -10.70 -12.23
CA ALA A 141 13.41 -9.42 -11.99
C ALA A 141 14.66 -9.58 -11.12
N ASP A 142 15.60 -8.67 -11.29
CA ASP A 142 16.78 -8.54 -10.46
C ASP A 142 16.36 -8.05 -9.05
N PRO A 143 17.04 -8.46 -7.95
CA PRO A 143 16.80 -7.91 -6.62
C PRO A 143 16.82 -6.38 -6.54
N ALA A 144 17.60 -5.72 -7.40
CA ALA A 144 17.61 -4.26 -7.52
C ALA A 144 16.25 -3.67 -7.93
N ALA A 145 15.31 -4.46 -8.48
CA ALA A 145 13.97 -4.02 -8.87
C ALA A 145 13.13 -3.50 -7.69
N VAL A 146 13.42 -3.93 -6.45
CA VAL A 146 12.80 -3.40 -5.23
C VAL A 146 12.98 -1.88 -5.12
N SER A 147 14.12 -1.34 -5.60
CA SER A 147 14.36 0.10 -5.62
C SER A 147 13.34 0.86 -6.46
N GLY A 148 12.84 0.26 -7.54
CA GLY A 148 11.79 0.82 -8.39
C GLY A 148 10.43 0.86 -7.68
N LEU A 149 10.06 -0.21 -7.00
CA LEU A 149 8.82 -0.29 -6.20
C LEU A 149 8.84 0.76 -5.08
N THR A 150 9.94 0.85 -4.36
CA THR A 150 10.14 1.87 -3.30
C THR A 150 10.09 3.29 -3.88
N TYR A 151 10.77 3.53 -5.01
CA TYR A 151 10.70 4.81 -5.69
C TYR A 151 9.28 5.17 -6.13
N ALA A 152 8.50 4.21 -6.58
CA ALA A 152 7.11 4.41 -6.99
C ALA A 152 6.16 4.67 -5.83
N GLY A 153 6.56 4.38 -4.58
CA GLY A 153 5.72 4.50 -3.40
C GLY A 153 4.70 3.37 -3.30
N ILE A 154 5.08 2.17 -3.73
CA ILE A 154 4.27 0.97 -3.55
C ILE A 154 4.38 0.52 -2.10
N ASP A 155 3.23 0.32 -1.46
CA ASP A 155 3.12 -0.11 -0.06
C ASP A 155 2.86 -1.63 0.04
N ILE A 156 2.09 -2.20 -0.89
CA ILE A 156 1.71 -3.62 -0.86
C ILE A 156 1.80 -4.20 -2.26
N VAL A 157 2.33 -5.41 -2.36
CA VAL A 157 2.30 -6.22 -3.58
C VAL A 157 1.56 -7.53 -3.34
N SER A 158 0.80 -8.00 -4.35
CA SER A 158 0.39 -9.39 -4.44
C SER A 158 1.48 -10.17 -5.18
N VAL A 159 1.82 -11.34 -4.68
CA VAL A 159 2.67 -12.33 -5.36
C VAL A 159 1.89 -13.60 -5.66
N ALA A 160 0.57 -13.58 -5.48
CA ALA A 160 -0.32 -14.70 -5.73
C ALA A 160 -0.83 -14.69 -7.17
N ASN A 161 0.01 -15.14 -8.09
CA ASN A 161 -0.25 -15.24 -9.52
C ASN A 161 0.44 -16.47 -10.12
N ASP A 162 0.24 -16.75 -11.39
CA ASP A 162 0.77 -17.91 -12.10
C ASP A 162 2.30 -17.87 -12.29
N HIS A 163 2.93 -16.70 -12.19
CA HIS A 163 4.38 -16.51 -12.25
C HIS A 163 5.10 -16.64 -10.90
N ALA A 164 4.36 -16.79 -9.80
CA ALA A 164 4.93 -16.85 -8.45
C ALA A 164 6.01 -17.92 -8.28
N PHE A 165 5.88 -19.05 -8.97
CA PHE A 165 6.79 -20.19 -8.89
C PHE A 165 7.65 -20.37 -10.14
N ASP A 166 7.81 -19.37 -10.98
CA ASP A 166 8.60 -19.42 -12.20
C ASP A 166 10.06 -19.86 -11.97
N TYR A 167 10.57 -19.61 -10.78
CA TYR A 167 11.91 -20.02 -10.33
C TYR A 167 11.85 -21.04 -9.19
N GLY A 168 10.76 -21.82 -9.16
CA GLY A 168 10.51 -22.83 -8.17
C GLY A 168 10.32 -22.25 -6.76
N ARG A 169 10.23 -23.13 -5.77
CA ARG A 169 10.05 -22.76 -4.38
C ARG A 169 11.18 -21.86 -3.86
N THR A 170 12.43 -22.17 -4.23
CA THR A 170 13.60 -21.39 -3.82
C THR A 170 13.53 -19.94 -4.31
N GLY A 171 13.13 -19.74 -5.58
CA GLY A 171 12.94 -18.40 -6.13
C GLY A 171 11.83 -17.63 -5.41
N PHE A 172 10.70 -18.29 -5.14
CA PHE A 172 9.58 -17.70 -4.44
C PHE A 172 9.93 -17.29 -3.00
N GLU A 173 10.60 -18.19 -2.24
CA GLU A 173 10.98 -17.92 -0.85
C GLU A 173 12.06 -16.84 -0.71
N ASN A 174 12.84 -16.60 -1.77
CA ASN A 174 13.87 -15.55 -1.80
C ASN A 174 13.29 -14.19 -2.28
N SER A 175 12.19 -14.21 -3.00
CA SER A 175 11.53 -13.01 -3.50
C SER A 175 10.84 -12.21 -2.39
#